data_e68a5bc8fe4fcdd5db7e75b95669de3c
#
_entry.id   e68a5bc8fe4fcdd5db7e75b95669de3c
#
_cell.length_a   1.000
_cell.length_b   1.000
_cell.length_c   1.000
_cell.angle_alpha   90.00
_cell.angle_beta   90.00
_cell.angle_gamma   90.00
#
_symmetry.space_group_name_H-M   'P 1'
#
loop_
_entity.id
_entity.type
_entity.pdbx_description
1 polymer ?
#
loop_
_entity_poly.entity_id
_entity_poly.type
_entity_poly.pdbx_seq_one_letter_code
_entity_poly.pdbx_strand_id
1 'polypeptide(L)'
;MKIRHSIFALTATASLIACASTAEQKAEPVQNARSTVQAENSVSAESATVTANISAPSAKKDSFPATYKDIVFPEFKYVAPNASDARIKLSENVTGYVIEDKTLPLVHFNIFFDEPYVNDKIENEAAFELLSAMFRRGGSTKLSPQALDDSLEFIAASLVGSVGTFTSVISVECMTKDFPQMLALAKEVFLSPAFDAEALEIQKANAANAYEHRYDNPASVLNALEEYANYKPNPRLWNATAEEFRKVKREDLVKLAKGRFQSGNIIFAISGDFSKDSMVTELKKYFETWPSNAKNTTVVPPMTHKNKPGIYLVDKDITQANISILAPFVKRPHADYYPTAVASFILGGGSFSSRLMTRVRSDNGLAYSIHSHAGNDYRDTSYVYIRLQTKVESAPLALKLIQEEIDKLAKEGPTDEELAHAKKTLIESLPSLFDSPENSTILFARDQMLGKKDSHYIDYVNEINAVTKEQVKAMIAKYFDASKMTTSIVGPKDKLKDIGNFTLVPIDSLDFRK
;
A
#
# COMPACT_ATOMS: atom_id res chain seq x y z
N MET A 1 11.86 13.58 -1.89
CA MET A 1 11.20 12.27 -2.07
C MET A 1 9.95 12.29 -1.22
N LYS A 2 8.79 12.46 -1.82
CA LYS A 2 7.54 12.79 -1.12
C LYS A 2 6.83 11.50 -0.71
N ILE A 3 6.78 11.22 0.58
CA ILE A 3 5.88 10.20 1.12
C ILE A 3 4.67 10.96 1.68
N ARG A 4 3.62 11.05 0.87
CA ARG A 4 2.29 11.39 1.37
C ARG A 4 1.66 10.11 1.86
N HIS A 5 1.46 10.01 3.16
CA HIS A 5 0.64 8.97 3.75
C HIS A 5 -0.82 9.43 3.75
N SER A 6 -1.43 9.50 2.57
CA SER A 6 -2.88 9.32 2.53
C SER A 6 -3.12 7.86 2.87
N ILE A 7 -3.73 7.59 4.01
CA ILE A 7 -4.17 6.26 4.41
C ILE A 7 -5.38 5.90 3.55
N PHE A 8 -5.14 5.66 2.27
CA PHE A 8 -5.98 4.81 1.47
C PHE A 8 -5.50 3.38 1.67
N ALA A 9 -6.42 2.49 1.86
CA ALA A 9 -6.17 1.08 1.96
C ALA A 9 -5.09 0.66 0.95
N LEU A 10 -3.93 0.27 1.45
CA LEU A 10 -2.89 -0.34 0.64
C LEU A 10 -3.42 -1.71 0.21
N THR A 11 -4.15 -1.74 -0.90
CA THR A 11 -4.29 -2.97 -1.66
C THR A 11 -2.90 -3.24 -2.23
N ALA A 12 -2.27 -4.28 -1.75
CA ALA A 12 -1.05 -4.81 -2.34
C ALA A 12 -1.38 -5.26 -3.77
N THR A 13 -1.25 -4.37 -4.73
CA THR A 13 -1.05 -4.71 -6.12
C THR A 13 0.44 -4.64 -6.36
N ALA A 14 1.07 -5.80 -6.43
CA ALA A 14 2.42 -5.94 -6.93
C ALA A 14 2.42 -5.48 -8.40
N SER A 15 2.72 -4.21 -8.62
CA SER A 15 3.05 -3.69 -9.94
C SER A 15 4.57 -3.71 -10.07
N LEU A 16 5.10 -4.71 -10.74
CA LEU A 16 6.45 -4.73 -11.27
C LEU A 16 6.61 -3.55 -12.24
N ILE A 17 7.19 -2.45 -11.77
CA ILE A 17 7.64 -1.35 -12.62
C ILE A 17 9.11 -1.62 -12.93
N ALA A 18 9.37 -2.20 -14.10
CA ALA A 18 10.68 -2.15 -14.73
C ALA A 18 10.87 -0.75 -15.31
N CYS A 19 11.60 0.12 -14.62
CA CYS A 19 12.11 1.38 -15.18
C CYS A 19 13.37 1.08 -15.98
N ALA A 20 13.23 1.03 -17.29
CA ALA A 20 14.36 1.25 -18.19
C ALA A 20 14.44 2.75 -18.50
N SER A 21 15.34 3.47 -17.83
CA SER A 21 15.73 4.82 -18.22
C SER A 21 16.99 4.72 -19.09
N THR A 22 16.84 4.87 -20.39
CA THR A 22 17.95 5.15 -21.31
C THR A 22 18.26 6.65 -21.25
N ALA A 23 19.34 7.00 -20.57
CA ALA A 23 20.01 8.27 -20.77
C ALA A 23 21.26 7.99 -21.61
N GLU A 24 21.26 8.44 -22.87
CA GLU A 24 22.47 8.52 -23.69
C GLU A 24 23.41 9.57 -23.08
N GLN A 25 24.52 9.11 -22.52
CA GLN A 25 25.72 9.94 -22.33
C GLN A 25 26.83 9.39 -23.20
N LYS A 26 27.30 10.24 -24.12
CA LYS A 26 28.48 10.01 -24.95
C LYS A 26 29.69 9.76 -24.07
N ALA A 27 30.36 8.63 -24.28
CA ALA A 27 31.63 8.30 -23.67
C ALA A 27 32.78 8.72 -24.61
N GLU A 28 33.70 9.52 -24.10
CA GLU A 28 35.04 9.69 -24.67
C GLU A 28 35.99 8.61 -24.09
N PRO A 29 36.99 8.15 -24.84
CA PRO A 29 37.81 7.01 -24.45
C PRO A 29 38.96 7.43 -23.53
N VAL A 30 39.09 6.79 -22.37
CA VAL A 30 40.29 6.85 -21.54
C VAL A 30 41.16 5.63 -21.75
N GLN A 31 42.44 5.90 -22.08
CA GLN A 31 43.50 4.96 -22.40
C GLN A 31 43.90 4.07 -21.19
N ASN A 32 44.29 2.85 -21.55
CA ASN A 32 44.89 1.83 -20.71
C ASN A 32 46.16 2.31 -19.95
N ALA A 33 46.23 1.98 -18.66
CA ALA A 33 47.50 1.77 -17.96
C ALA A 33 47.49 0.39 -17.30
N ARG A 34 48.23 -0.57 -17.88
CA ARG A 34 48.60 -1.83 -17.23
C ARG A 34 49.67 -1.55 -16.18
N SER A 35 49.51 -2.03 -14.97
CA SER A 35 50.61 -2.32 -14.05
C SER A 35 50.48 -3.74 -13.52
N THR A 36 51.43 -4.56 -13.92
CA THR A 36 51.74 -5.88 -13.40
C THR A 36 52.33 -5.79 -12.01
N VAL A 37 51.78 -6.53 -11.06
CA VAL A 37 52.49 -6.90 -9.84
C VAL A 37 52.44 -8.41 -9.69
N GLN A 38 53.61 -9.05 -9.88
CA GLN A 38 53.89 -10.42 -9.47
C GLN A 38 54.13 -10.44 -7.96
N ALA A 39 53.52 -11.37 -7.25
CA ALA A 39 53.98 -11.81 -5.94
C ALA A 39 53.89 -13.32 -5.89
N GLU A 40 55.05 -13.94 -5.91
CA GLU A 40 55.28 -15.35 -5.55
C GLU A 40 55.00 -15.55 -4.07
N ASN A 41 54.26 -16.59 -3.70
CA ASN A 41 54.47 -17.31 -2.46
C ASN A 41 53.94 -18.72 -2.57
N SER A 42 54.92 -19.64 -2.60
CA SER A 42 54.80 -21.07 -2.48
C SER A 42 54.45 -21.48 -1.07
N VAL A 43 53.33 -22.18 -0.87
CA VAL A 43 53.07 -22.99 0.32
C VAL A 43 52.64 -24.37 -0.15
N SER A 44 53.44 -25.38 0.25
CA SER A 44 53.23 -26.78 0.01
C SER A 44 51.92 -27.29 0.59
N ALA A 45 51.10 -27.95 -0.24
CA ALA A 45 49.91 -28.66 0.21
C ALA A 45 50.24 -30.16 0.35
N GLU A 46 50.15 -30.67 1.55
CA GLU A 46 50.03 -32.11 1.81
C GLU A 46 48.62 -32.56 1.44
N SER A 47 48.58 -33.52 0.52
CA SER A 47 47.35 -34.11 0.00
C SER A 47 46.89 -35.24 0.94
N ALA A 48 45.77 -34.99 1.63
CA ALA A 48 44.99 -36.04 2.27
C ALA A 48 43.82 -36.43 1.33
N THR A 49 43.99 -37.58 0.66
CA THR A 49 42.97 -38.16 -0.23
C THR A 49 41.88 -38.81 0.64
N VAL A 50 40.75 -38.11 0.82
CA VAL A 50 39.52 -38.71 1.31
C VAL A 50 38.65 -39.08 0.11
N THR A 51 38.66 -40.35 -0.26
CA THR A 51 37.74 -40.93 -1.23
C THR A 51 36.36 -41.08 -0.63
N ALA A 52 35.53 -40.07 -0.80
CA ALA A 52 34.09 -40.20 -0.57
C ALA A 52 33.44 -40.76 -1.82
N ASN A 53 33.01 -42.02 -1.78
CA ASN A 53 32.13 -42.62 -2.77
C ASN A 53 30.73 -41.92 -2.71
N ILE A 54 30.57 -40.84 -3.41
CA ILE A 54 29.26 -40.27 -3.69
C ILE A 54 28.84 -40.91 -5.03
N SER A 55 28.01 -41.96 -4.94
CA SER A 55 27.24 -42.40 -6.09
C SER A 55 26.27 -41.27 -6.50
N ALA A 56 26.59 -40.58 -7.59
CA ALA A 56 25.69 -39.61 -8.18
C ALA A 56 24.37 -40.30 -8.51
N PRO A 57 23.22 -39.72 -8.14
CA PRO A 57 21.94 -40.22 -8.60
C PRO A 57 21.93 -40.11 -10.14
N SER A 58 21.54 -41.20 -10.80
CA SER A 58 21.42 -41.24 -12.25
C SER A 58 20.48 -40.14 -12.70
N ALA A 59 21.02 -39.07 -13.29
CA ALA A 59 20.23 -38.03 -13.93
C ALA A 59 19.36 -38.69 -14.99
N LYS A 60 18.05 -38.79 -14.77
CA LYS A 60 17.09 -38.95 -15.85
C LYS A 60 17.40 -37.84 -16.85
N LYS A 61 17.69 -38.18 -18.09
CA LYS A 61 17.72 -37.21 -19.19
C LYS A 61 16.31 -36.60 -19.28
N ASP A 62 16.10 -35.49 -18.60
CA ASP A 62 14.93 -34.65 -18.83
C ASP A 62 15.09 -34.12 -20.26
N SER A 63 14.34 -34.68 -21.17
CA SER A 63 14.26 -34.18 -22.56
C SER A 63 13.55 -32.84 -22.46
N PHE A 64 14.25 -31.74 -22.72
CA PHE A 64 13.63 -30.44 -22.86
C PHE A 64 12.50 -30.51 -23.90
N PRO A 65 11.34 -29.89 -23.65
CA PRO A 65 10.27 -29.80 -24.61
C PRO A 65 10.76 -29.25 -25.92
N ALA A 66 10.32 -29.82 -27.03
CA ALA A 66 10.77 -29.45 -28.38
C ALA A 66 10.36 -28.01 -28.74
N THR A 67 9.19 -27.56 -28.21
CA THR A 67 8.70 -26.19 -28.36
C THR A 67 8.12 -25.71 -27.04
N TYR A 68 7.92 -24.39 -26.89
CA TYR A 68 7.25 -23.82 -25.71
C TYR A 68 5.82 -24.33 -25.51
N LYS A 69 5.17 -24.83 -26.58
CA LYS A 69 3.83 -25.41 -26.51
C LYS A 69 3.79 -26.79 -25.86
N ASP A 70 4.92 -27.47 -25.81
CA ASP A 70 5.07 -28.80 -25.23
C ASP A 70 5.40 -28.72 -23.72
N ILE A 71 5.53 -27.52 -23.17
CA ILE A 71 5.77 -27.32 -21.75
C ILE A 71 4.46 -27.62 -21.01
N VAL A 72 4.46 -28.67 -20.21
CA VAL A 72 3.35 -29.01 -19.32
C VAL A 72 3.65 -28.45 -17.93
N PHE A 73 2.87 -27.48 -17.52
CA PHE A 73 2.95 -26.97 -16.14
C PHE A 73 2.14 -27.89 -15.21
N PRO A 74 2.66 -28.23 -14.03
CA PRO A 74 1.88 -28.96 -13.04
C PRO A 74 0.66 -28.13 -12.61
N GLU A 75 -0.40 -28.83 -12.19
CA GLU A 75 -1.57 -28.14 -11.62
C GLU A 75 -1.14 -27.30 -10.41
N PHE A 76 -1.50 -26.03 -10.42
CA PHE A 76 -1.20 -25.12 -9.31
C PHE A 76 -2.09 -25.46 -8.12
N LYS A 77 -1.46 -25.94 -7.04
CA LYS A 77 -2.14 -26.30 -5.77
C LYS A 77 -1.54 -25.47 -4.65
N TYR A 78 -2.01 -24.24 -4.51
CA TYR A 78 -1.61 -23.38 -3.43
C TYR A 78 -2.63 -23.46 -2.28
N VAL A 79 -2.12 -23.67 -1.08
CA VAL A 79 -2.91 -23.57 0.15
C VAL A 79 -2.38 -22.34 0.90
N ALA A 80 -3.24 -21.33 1.05
CA ALA A 80 -2.87 -20.12 1.77
C ALA A 80 -2.57 -20.44 3.24
N PRO A 81 -1.54 -19.82 3.85
CA PRO A 81 -1.25 -19.98 5.26
C PRO A 81 -2.45 -19.56 6.12
N ASN A 82 -2.66 -20.30 7.21
CA ASN A 82 -3.67 -19.95 8.20
C ASN A 82 -3.05 -19.04 9.25
N ALA A 83 -3.67 -17.91 9.52
CA ALA A 83 -3.18 -16.95 10.51
C ALA A 83 -3.06 -17.54 11.93
N SER A 84 -3.89 -18.55 12.27
CA SER A 84 -3.83 -19.24 13.58
C SER A 84 -2.51 -19.94 13.85
N ASP A 85 -1.78 -20.38 12.80
CA ASP A 85 -0.55 -21.16 12.95
C ASP A 85 0.63 -20.29 13.45
N ALA A 86 0.60 -19.01 13.08
CA ALA A 86 1.58 -18.02 13.51
C ALA A 86 1.15 -17.23 14.77
N ARG A 87 -0.12 -17.35 15.19
CA ARG A 87 -0.68 -16.53 16.27
C ARG A 87 -0.14 -16.94 17.63
N ILE A 88 0.21 -15.92 18.44
CA ILE A 88 0.61 -16.05 19.85
C ILE A 88 -0.20 -15.04 20.66
N LYS A 89 -0.70 -15.48 21.82
CA LYS A 89 -1.34 -14.61 22.82
C LYS A 89 -0.38 -14.42 24.00
N LEU A 90 0.11 -13.20 24.22
CA LEU A 90 0.98 -12.90 25.36
C LEU A 90 0.18 -12.50 26.62
N SER A 91 -0.93 -11.77 26.43
CA SER A 91 -1.86 -11.39 27.48
C SER A 91 -3.27 -11.22 26.90
N GLU A 92 -4.24 -10.76 27.70
CA GLU A 92 -5.60 -10.48 27.20
C GLU A 92 -5.61 -9.38 26.13
N ASN A 93 -4.69 -8.43 26.24
CA ASN A 93 -4.65 -7.22 25.39
C ASN A 93 -3.50 -7.25 24.38
N VAL A 94 -2.63 -8.26 24.39
CA VAL A 94 -1.48 -8.35 23.50
C VAL A 94 -1.49 -9.69 22.78
N THR A 95 -1.72 -9.61 21.49
CA THR A 95 -1.68 -10.76 20.57
C THR A 95 -0.66 -10.48 19.48
N GLY A 96 -0.09 -11.48 18.86
CA GLY A 96 0.82 -11.25 17.73
C GLY A 96 1.02 -12.48 16.86
N TYR A 97 1.80 -12.27 15.82
CA TYR A 97 2.16 -13.27 14.82
C TYR A 97 3.66 -13.40 14.77
N VAL A 98 4.15 -14.63 14.91
CA VAL A 98 5.58 -14.94 15.05
C VAL A 98 5.96 -15.99 14.01
N ILE A 99 6.90 -15.66 13.12
CA ILE A 99 7.46 -16.58 12.12
C ILE A 99 8.98 -16.54 12.21
N GLU A 100 9.61 -17.71 12.45
CA GLU A 100 11.08 -17.84 12.39
C GLU A 100 11.53 -17.84 10.94
N ASP A 101 12.59 -17.07 10.64
CA ASP A 101 13.29 -17.10 9.36
C ASP A 101 14.79 -16.93 9.59
N LYS A 102 15.55 -17.99 9.38
CA LYS A 102 17.01 -18.03 9.59
C LYS A 102 17.83 -17.76 8.32
N THR A 103 17.16 -17.28 7.26
CA THR A 103 17.81 -17.01 5.97
C THR A 103 18.82 -15.87 6.08
N LEU A 104 18.49 -14.84 6.84
CA LEU A 104 19.34 -13.68 7.13
C LEU A 104 19.30 -13.37 8.62
N PRO A 105 20.39 -12.84 9.22
CA PRO A 105 20.43 -12.49 10.64
C PRO A 105 19.69 -11.18 10.94
N LEU A 106 18.43 -11.09 10.50
CA LEU A 106 17.57 -9.90 10.60
C LEU A 106 16.34 -10.20 11.45
N VAL A 107 15.80 -9.16 12.06
CA VAL A 107 14.50 -9.15 12.73
C VAL A 107 13.67 -7.99 12.20
N HIS A 108 12.46 -8.30 11.76
CA HIS A 108 11.41 -7.32 11.39
C HIS A 108 10.32 -7.38 12.46
N PHE A 109 10.10 -6.27 13.14
CA PHE A 109 9.15 -6.20 14.25
C PHE A 109 8.23 -4.99 14.08
N ASN A 110 6.92 -5.24 14.01
CA ASN A 110 5.90 -4.22 13.89
C ASN A 110 4.92 -4.34 15.06
N ILE A 111 4.58 -3.21 15.67
CA ILE A 111 3.61 -3.11 16.77
C ILE A 111 2.45 -2.22 16.30
N PHE A 112 1.25 -2.78 16.27
CA PHE A 112 0.02 -2.10 15.89
C PHE A 112 -0.79 -1.79 17.15
N PHE A 113 -1.14 -0.53 17.32
CA PHE A 113 -1.98 -0.04 18.42
C PHE A 113 -3.34 0.33 17.86
N ASP A 114 -4.40 -0.27 18.37
CA ASP A 114 -5.78 0.08 18.02
C ASP A 114 -6.15 1.40 18.72
N GLU A 115 -5.86 2.49 18.06
CA GLU A 115 -5.96 3.86 18.60
C GLU A 115 -6.78 4.77 17.68
N PRO A 116 -8.09 4.52 17.51
CA PRO A 116 -8.93 5.39 16.70
C PRO A 116 -8.87 6.83 17.18
N TYR A 117 -8.66 7.75 16.25
CA TYR A 117 -8.56 9.17 16.53
C TYR A 117 -9.12 10.01 15.39
N VAL A 118 -9.82 11.06 15.74
CA VAL A 118 -10.30 12.08 14.81
C VAL A 118 -10.12 13.44 15.46
N ASN A 119 -9.61 14.40 14.71
CA ASN A 119 -9.60 15.78 15.16
C ASN A 119 -11.04 16.28 15.29
N ASP A 120 -11.35 16.85 16.43
CA ASP A 120 -12.61 17.56 16.70
C ASP A 120 -12.59 18.99 16.15
N LYS A 121 -11.41 19.51 15.85
CA LYS A 121 -11.15 20.86 15.35
C LYS A 121 -10.10 20.84 14.26
N ILE A 122 -10.37 21.56 13.20
CA ILE A 122 -9.47 21.68 12.04
C ILE A 122 -8.10 22.28 12.41
N GLU A 123 -8.06 23.15 13.45
CA GLU A 123 -6.84 23.79 13.93
C GLU A 123 -5.80 22.78 14.47
N ASN A 124 -6.24 21.57 14.83
CA ASN A 124 -5.35 20.50 15.30
C ASN A 124 -4.73 19.70 14.16
N GLU A 125 -5.21 19.86 12.91
CA GLU A 125 -4.80 19.01 11.79
C GLU A 125 -3.32 19.14 11.48
N ALA A 126 -2.78 20.36 11.45
CA ALA A 126 -1.36 20.59 11.19
C ALA A 126 -0.45 19.89 12.21
N ALA A 127 -0.80 19.93 13.49
CA ALA A 127 -0.04 19.26 14.52
C ALA A 127 -0.18 17.73 14.41
N PHE A 128 -1.35 17.23 14.06
CA PHE A 128 -1.60 15.80 13.88
C PHE A 128 -0.82 15.24 12.67
N GLU A 129 -0.80 15.94 11.55
CA GLU A 129 -0.01 15.56 10.37
C GLU A 129 1.50 15.53 10.65
N LEU A 130 2.01 16.46 11.48
CA LEU A 130 3.42 16.50 11.87
C LEU A 130 3.80 15.41 12.88
N LEU A 131 2.84 14.89 13.64
CA LEU A 131 3.10 14.04 14.80
C LEU A 131 3.91 12.79 14.47
N SER A 132 3.56 12.09 13.36
CA SER A 132 4.27 10.88 12.93
C SER A 132 5.75 11.13 12.65
N ALA A 133 6.06 12.21 11.93
CA ALA A 133 7.45 12.59 11.65
C ALA A 133 8.18 12.99 12.93
N MET A 134 7.53 13.73 13.81
CA MET A 134 8.13 14.26 15.01
C MET A 134 8.41 13.23 16.10
N PHE A 135 7.66 12.12 16.17
CA PHE A 135 8.03 11.01 17.05
C PHE A 135 9.43 10.47 16.73
N ARG A 136 9.77 10.36 15.44
CA ARG A 136 11.08 9.82 15.03
C ARG A 136 12.15 10.92 14.92
N ARG A 137 11.80 12.07 14.33
CA ARG A 137 12.74 13.15 14.03
C ARG A 137 12.97 14.13 15.19
N GLY A 138 12.08 14.12 16.17
CA GLY A 138 12.14 15.03 17.32
C GLY A 138 13.02 14.53 18.47
N GLY A 139 13.66 13.37 18.33
CA GLY A 139 14.46 12.76 19.40
C GLY A 139 13.63 12.30 20.60
N SER A 140 14.31 11.89 21.67
CA SER A 140 13.71 11.51 22.93
C SER A 140 14.23 12.36 24.09
N THR A 141 13.67 12.18 25.28
CA THR A 141 14.16 12.89 26.48
C THR A 141 15.61 12.56 26.85
N LYS A 142 16.16 11.45 26.29
CA LYS A 142 17.57 11.03 26.56
C LYS A 142 18.48 11.17 25.35
N LEU A 143 17.93 11.22 24.14
CA LEU A 143 18.70 11.24 22.90
C LEU A 143 18.27 12.44 22.05
N SER A 144 19.22 13.30 21.69
CA SER A 144 18.97 14.32 20.68
C SER A 144 18.63 13.68 19.32
N PRO A 145 17.99 14.42 18.37
CA PRO A 145 17.75 13.92 17.03
C PRO A 145 18.98 13.33 16.35
N GLN A 146 20.12 14.04 16.43
CA GLN A 146 21.39 13.61 15.84
C GLN A 146 21.91 12.32 16.51
N ALA A 147 21.92 12.26 17.85
CA ALA A 147 22.39 11.08 18.57
C ALA A 147 21.53 9.83 18.28
N LEU A 148 20.22 10.04 18.04
CA LEU A 148 19.32 8.96 17.63
C LEU A 148 19.63 8.49 16.21
N ASP A 149 19.83 9.42 15.26
CA ASP A 149 20.19 9.08 13.88
C ASP A 149 21.55 8.36 13.83
N ASP A 150 22.58 8.88 14.50
CA ASP A 150 23.91 8.26 14.60
C ASP A 150 23.84 6.83 15.18
N SER A 151 23.01 6.64 16.22
CA SER A 151 22.83 5.32 16.85
C SER A 151 22.22 4.30 15.91
N LEU A 152 21.24 4.70 15.11
CA LEU A 152 20.57 3.83 14.14
C LEU A 152 21.46 3.54 12.93
N GLU A 153 22.15 4.57 12.41
CA GLU A 153 23.07 4.41 11.28
C GLU A 153 24.25 3.51 11.63
N PHE A 154 24.79 3.63 12.85
CA PHE A 154 25.91 2.81 13.30
C PHE A 154 25.62 1.30 13.28
N ILE A 155 24.38 0.89 13.59
CA ILE A 155 23.96 -0.51 13.58
C ILE A 155 23.14 -0.88 12.32
N ALA A 156 23.05 0.03 11.35
CA ALA A 156 22.24 -0.12 10.13
C ALA A 156 20.78 -0.55 10.43
N ALA A 157 20.18 0.02 11.49
CA ALA A 157 18.83 -0.29 11.91
C ALA A 157 17.82 0.79 11.46
N SER A 158 16.57 0.38 11.29
CA SER A 158 15.44 1.27 11.02
C SER A 158 14.48 1.30 12.21
N LEU A 159 14.04 2.49 12.56
CA LEU A 159 12.99 2.73 13.55
C LEU A 159 12.02 3.78 13.01
N VAL A 160 10.77 3.41 12.78
CA VAL A 160 9.74 4.28 12.22
C VAL A 160 8.49 4.20 13.08
N GLY A 161 7.80 5.33 13.24
CA GLY A 161 6.48 5.38 13.85
C GLY A 161 5.50 6.14 12.99
N SER A 162 4.26 5.69 12.96
CA SER A 162 3.17 6.40 12.30
C SER A 162 1.94 6.46 13.19
N VAL A 163 1.26 7.59 13.16
CA VAL A 163 -0.02 7.82 13.84
C VAL A 163 -1.08 8.02 12.76
N GLY A 164 -2.11 7.21 12.80
CA GLY A 164 -3.19 7.28 11.81
C GLY A 164 -4.57 7.39 12.47
N THR A 165 -5.58 7.56 11.63
CA THR A 165 -6.98 7.69 12.07
C THR A 165 -7.48 6.47 12.86
N PHE A 166 -7.02 5.28 12.59
CA PHE A 166 -7.50 4.05 13.24
C PHE A 166 -6.42 3.33 14.04
N THR A 167 -5.18 3.46 13.61
CA THR A 167 -4.09 2.61 14.10
C THR A 167 -2.80 3.42 14.13
N SER A 168 -2.08 3.35 15.24
CA SER A 168 -0.68 3.77 15.31
C SER A 168 0.22 2.56 15.14
N VAL A 169 1.37 2.71 14.49
CA VAL A 169 2.31 1.62 14.23
C VAL A 169 3.72 2.03 14.60
N ILE A 170 4.46 1.14 15.23
CA ILE A 170 5.92 1.22 15.40
C ILE A 170 6.52 0.09 14.58
N SER A 171 7.49 0.40 13.72
CA SER A 171 8.23 -0.57 12.91
C SER A 171 9.70 -0.51 13.24
N VAL A 172 10.31 -1.67 13.46
CA VAL A 172 11.72 -1.90 13.75
C VAL A 172 12.28 -2.92 12.77
N GLU A 173 13.41 -2.59 12.17
CA GLU A 173 14.21 -3.53 11.38
C GLU A 173 15.67 -3.42 11.84
N CYS A 174 16.30 -4.55 12.17
CA CYS A 174 17.67 -4.57 12.64
C CYS A 174 18.30 -5.97 12.53
N MET A 175 19.60 -6.04 12.73
CA MET A 175 20.27 -7.35 12.93
C MET A 175 19.79 -7.99 14.24
N THR A 176 19.72 -9.32 14.26
CA THR A 176 19.30 -10.10 15.44
C THR A 176 20.06 -9.73 16.72
N LYS A 177 21.36 -9.50 16.60
CA LYS A 177 22.22 -9.13 17.76
C LYS A 177 21.85 -7.78 18.39
N ASP A 178 21.24 -6.86 17.60
CA ASP A 178 20.92 -5.50 18.02
C ASP A 178 19.45 -5.37 18.48
N PHE A 179 18.64 -6.42 18.32
CA PHE A 179 17.21 -6.37 18.63
C PHE A 179 16.88 -5.99 20.07
N PRO A 180 17.57 -6.49 21.12
CA PRO A 180 17.32 -6.06 22.50
C PRO A 180 17.54 -4.55 22.72
N GLN A 181 18.58 -3.99 22.08
CA GLN A 181 18.83 -2.54 22.10
C GLN A 181 17.71 -1.77 21.39
N MET A 182 17.25 -2.29 20.24
CA MET A 182 16.17 -1.66 19.46
C MET A 182 14.83 -1.68 20.19
N LEU A 183 14.52 -2.72 20.95
CA LEU A 183 13.34 -2.76 21.83
C LEU A 183 13.37 -1.62 22.87
N ALA A 184 14.52 -1.43 23.53
CA ALA A 184 14.70 -0.37 24.51
C ALA A 184 14.59 1.02 23.85
N LEU A 185 15.20 1.19 22.68
CA LEU A 185 15.19 2.44 21.92
C LEU A 185 13.78 2.79 21.42
N ALA A 186 13.04 1.83 20.87
CA ALA A 186 11.67 2.03 20.45
C ALA A 186 10.79 2.52 21.61
N LYS A 187 10.93 1.88 22.79
CA LYS A 187 10.21 2.30 23.98
C LYS A 187 10.57 3.72 24.41
N GLU A 188 11.83 4.08 24.40
CA GLU A 188 12.30 5.43 24.76
C GLU A 188 11.75 6.48 23.79
N VAL A 189 11.90 6.26 22.49
CA VAL A 189 11.51 7.24 21.46
C VAL A 189 10.01 7.50 21.44
N PHE A 190 9.18 6.45 21.52
CA PHE A 190 7.74 6.60 21.37
C PHE A 190 6.98 6.89 22.67
N LEU A 191 7.55 6.56 23.82
CA LEU A 191 6.91 6.85 25.12
C LEU A 191 7.49 8.10 25.80
N SER A 192 8.66 8.57 25.38
CA SER A 192 9.32 9.76 25.98
C SER A 192 9.86 10.70 24.90
N PRO A 193 9.03 11.11 23.90
CA PRO A 193 9.48 11.98 22.82
C PRO A 193 9.85 13.37 23.34
N ALA A 194 10.96 13.94 22.86
CA ALA A 194 11.38 15.29 23.20
C ALA A 194 10.69 16.36 22.34
N PHE A 195 10.35 16.03 21.10
CA PHE A 195 9.88 16.99 20.10
C PHE A 195 10.80 18.20 20.01
N ASP A 196 12.06 17.95 19.64
CA ASP A 196 13.09 18.98 19.53
C ASP A 196 12.61 20.17 18.71
N ALA A 197 12.95 21.38 19.15
CA ALA A 197 12.42 22.60 18.57
C ALA A 197 12.99 22.89 17.17
N GLU A 198 14.27 22.62 16.93
CA GLU A 198 14.88 22.81 15.60
C GLU A 198 14.34 21.79 14.60
N ALA A 199 14.25 20.53 15.01
CA ALA A 199 13.61 19.49 14.20
C ALA A 199 12.15 19.83 13.86
N LEU A 200 11.40 20.42 14.79
CA LEU A 200 10.03 20.87 14.54
C LEU A 200 9.98 21.96 13.47
N GLU A 201 10.85 22.99 13.54
CA GLU A 201 10.87 24.05 12.53
C GLU A 201 11.20 23.49 11.13
N ILE A 202 12.11 22.52 11.03
CA ILE A 202 12.41 21.84 9.77
C ILE A 202 11.17 21.09 9.23
N GLN A 203 10.47 20.32 10.08
CA GLN A 203 9.29 19.58 9.66
C GLN A 203 8.12 20.50 9.28
N LYS A 204 7.92 21.61 9.97
CA LYS A 204 6.94 22.65 9.63
C LYS A 204 7.22 23.25 8.25
N ALA A 205 8.50 23.61 7.98
CA ALA A 205 8.90 24.15 6.69
C ALA A 205 8.67 23.13 5.55
N ASN A 206 9.02 21.86 5.77
CA ASN A 206 8.80 20.78 4.80
C ASN A 206 7.31 20.56 4.51
N ALA A 207 6.47 20.52 5.54
CA ALA A 207 5.03 20.33 5.41
C ALA A 207 4.36 21.54 4.72
N ALA A 208 4.74 22.76 5.09
CA ALA A 208 4.24 23.97 4.44
C ALA A 208 4.60 24.01 2.95
N ASN A 209 5.86 23.70 2.61
CA ASN A 209 6.30 23.62 1.21
C ASN A 209 5.56 22.50 0.45
N ALA A 210 5.36 21.34 1.07
CA ALA A 210 4.60 20.24 0.45
C ALA A 210 3.14 20.65 0.17
N TYR A 211 2.51 21.41 1.07
CA TYR A 211 1.17 21.93 0.85
C TYR A 211 1.13 22.96 -0.29
N GLU A 212 2.07 23.90 -0.36
CA GLU A 212 2.15 24.91 -1.43
C GLU A 212 2.28 24.27 -2.82
N HIS A 213 3.00 23.16 -2.92
CA HIS A 213 3.22 22.38 -4.16
C HIS A 213 2.27 21.18 -4.34
N ARG A 214 1.21 21.04 -3.52
CA ARG A 214 0.33 19.87 -3.52
C ARG A 214 -0.36 19.58 -4.85
N TYR A 215 -0.58 20.63 -5.63
CA TYR A 215 -1.28 20.56 -6.92
C TYR A 215 -0.37 20.72 -8.15
N ASP A 216 0.96 20.66 -7.98
CA ASP A 216 1.89 20.68 -9.12
C ASP A 216 1.71 19.40 -9.96
N ASN A 217 1.52 18.26 -9.29
CA ASN A 217 1.27 16.99 -9.96
C ASN A 217 -0.22 16.82 -10.31
N PRO A 218 -0.56 16.60 -11.60
CA PRO A 218 -1.95 16.40 -12.03
C PRO A 218 -2.67 15.21 -11.34
N ALA A 219 -1.94 14.15 -10.97
CA ALA A 219 -2.53 13.04 -10.22
C ALA A 219 -2.96 13.44 -8.80
N SER A 220 -2.24 14.36 -8.15
CA SER A 220 -2.65 14.91 -6.85
C SER A 220 -3.92 15.75 -6.97
N VAL A 221 -4.03 16.53 -8.06
CA VAL A 221 -5.26 17.28 -8.38
C VAL A 221 -6.44 16.34 -8.63
N LEU A 222 -6.21 15.25 -9.39
CA LEU A 222 -7.25 14.25 -9.65
C LEU A 222 -7.76 13.61 -8.36
N ASN A 223 -6.87 13.21 -7.45
CA ASN A 223 -7.26 12.63 -6.17
C ASN A 223 -8.10 13.61 -5.33
N ALA A 224 -7.70 14.88 -5.26
CA ALA A 224 -8.46 15.91 -4.55
C ALA A 224 -9.83 16.17 -5.22
N LEU A 225 -9.90 16.14 -6.56
CA LEU A 225 -11.15 16.27 -7.31
C LEU A 225 -12.07 15.06 -7.07
N GLU A 226 -11.53 13.85 -7.01
CA GLU A 226 -12.29 12.64 -6.66
C GLU A 226 -12.92 12.77 -5.28
N GLU A 227 -12.15 13.21 -4.28
CA GLU A 227 -12.65 13.44 -2.94
C GLU A 227 -13.76 14.51 -2.96
N TYR A 228 -13.49 15.66 -3.58
CA TYR A 228 -14.45 16.74 -3.72
C TYR A 228 -15.76 16.30 -4.40
N ALA A 229 -15.68 15.55 -5.49
CA ALA A 229 -16.85 15.13 -6.25
C ALA A 229 -17.66 14.04 -5.54
N ASN A 230 -17.03 13.16 -4.77
CA ASN A 230 -17.66 11.94 -4.30
C ASN A 230 -17.99 11.92 -2.81
N TYR A 231 -17.25 12.63 -1.94
CA TYR A 231 -17.51 12.60 -0.49
C TYR A 231 -18.19 13.88 0.01
N LYS A 232 -19.04 13.72 1.04
CA LYS A 232 -19.49 14.83 1.88
C LYS A 232 -18.35 15.31 2.77
N PRO A 233 -18.36 16.58 3.22
CA PRO A 233 -17.38 17.05 4.18
C PRO A 233 -17.26 16.13 5.38
N ASN A 234 -16.03 15.79 5.74
CA ASN A 234 -15.71 14.88 6.85
C ASN A 234 -14.36 15.31 7.45
N PRO A 235 -14.19 15.30 8.79
CA PRO A 235 -12.91 15.63 9.41
C PRO A 235 -11.71 14.83 8.89
N ARG A 236 -11.95 13.60 8.43
CA ARG A 236 -10.91 12.73 7.85
C ARG A 236 -10.37 13.21 6.50
N LEU A 237 -11.00 14.20 5.87
CA LEU A 237 -10.59 14.83 4.61
C LEU A 237 -9.97 16.22 4.83
N TRP A 238 -9.83 16.66 6.07
CA TRP A 238 -9.16 17.91 6.35
C TRP A 238 -7.67 17.82 5.98
N ASN A 239 -7.16 18.93 5.46
CA ASN A 239 -5.73 19.11 5.19
C ASN A 239 -5.31 20.41 5.87
N ALA A 240 -4.17 20.40 6.55
CA ALA A 240 -3.59 21.60 7.10
C ALA A 240 -3.02 22.50 5.99
N THR A 241 -3.17 23.82 6.14
CA THR A 241 -2.56 24.80 5.25
C THR A 241 -1.10 25.07 5.60
N ALA A 242 -0.35 25.66 4.67
CA ALA A 242 1.03 26.10 4.92
C ALA A 242 1.13 27.04 6.12
N GLU A 243 0.16 27.96 6.27
CA GLU A 243 0.12 28.90 7.40
C GLU A 243 -0.12 28.19 8.73
N GLU A 244 -0.98 27.17 8.77
CA GLU A 244 -1.25 26.39 9.98
C GLU A 244 -0.06 25.54 10.36
N PHE A 245 0.65 24.93 9.40
CA PHE A 245 1.92 24.25 9.70
C PHE A 245 2.94 25.17 10.36
N ARG A 246 3.09 26.40 9.84
CA ARG A 246 4.03 27.39 10.42
C ARG A 246 3.67 27.80 11.84
N LYS A 247 2.40 27.72 12.22
CA LYS A 247 1.89 28.09 13.56
C LYS A 247 1.95 27.00 14.62
N VAL A 248 2.22 25.74 14.24
CA VAL A 248 2.29 24.63 15.19
C VAL A 248 3.35 24.89 16.25
N LYS A 249 2.99 24.64 17.50
CA LYS A 249 3.89 24.75 18.65
C LYS A 249 4.22 23.35 19.18
N ARG A 250 5.36 23.25 19.87
CA ARG A 250 5.78 22.00 20.51
C ARG A 250 4.71 21.47 21.49
N GLU A 251 4.03 22.36 22.21
CA GLU A 251 2.97 22.02 23.18
C GLU A 251 1.78 21.33 22.51
N ASP A 252 1.47 21.64 21.25
CA ASP A 252 0.39 21.01 20.49
C ASP A 252 0.74 19.53 20.23
N LEU A 253 1.99 19.25 19.86
CA LEU A 253 2.49 17.87 19.70
C LEU A 253 2.49 17.11 21.01
N VAL A 254 2.97 17.70 22.10
CA VAL A 254 2.97 17.09 23.45
C VAL A 254 1.55 16.71 23.88
N LYS A 255 0.58 17.59 23.62
CA LYS A 255 -0.83 17.34 23.94
C LYS A 255 -1.40 16.17 23.12
N LEU A 256 -1.14 16.15 21.80
CA LEU A 256 -1.64 15.10 20.90
C LEU A 256 -0.92 13.76 21.10
N ALA A 257 0.36 13.77 21.47
CA ALA A 257 1.15 12.56 21.74
C ALA A 257 0.73 11.87 23.05
N LYS A 258 0.08 12.59 23.96
CA LYS A 258 -0.28 12.03 25.26
C LYS A 258 -1.18 10.81 25.10
N GLY A 259 -0.70 9.67 25.58
CA GLY A 259 -1.42 8.39 25.51
C GLY A 259 -1.32 7.67 24.18
N ARG A 260 -0.56 8.20 23.19
CA ARG A 260 -0.29 7.50 21.96
C ARG A 260 0.69 6.34 22.19
N PHE A 261 0.56 5.31 21.37
CA PHE A 261 1.29 4.04 21.53
C PHE A 261 1.06 3.37 22.91
N GLN A 262 -0.07 3.65 23.55
CA GLN A 262 -0.43 3.13 24.87
C GLN A 262 -1.83 2.48 24.88
N SER A 263 -2.34 2.07 23.72
CA SER A 263 -3.65 1.39 23.63
C SER A 263 -3.67 0.10 24.44
N GLY A 264 -4.80 -0.18 25.04
CA GLY A 264 -5.07 -1.46 25.70
C GLY A 264 -5.30 -2.63 24.74
N ASN A 265 -5.15 -2.43 23.41
CA ASN A 265 -5.25 -3.49 22.41
C ASN A 265 -4.07 -3.37 21.44
N ILE A 266 -3.12 -4.28 21.60
CA ILE A 266 -1.87 -4.32 20.84
C ILE A 266 -1.81 -5.60 20.02
N ILE A 267 -1.52 -5.45 18.73
CA ILE A 267 -1.21 -6.58 17.85
C ILE A 267 0.22 -6.40 17.36
N PHE A 268 1.06 -7.41 17.47
CA PHE A 268 2.42 -7.35 16.93
C PHE A 268 2.61 -8.36 15.81
N ALA A 269 3.54 -8.06 14.92
CA ALA A 269 4.03 -8.92 13.86
C ALA A 269 5.55 -8.99 13.95
N ILE A 270 6.11 -10.18 14.05
CA ILE A 270 7.56 -10.36 14.13
C ILE A 270 8.00 -11.55 13.30
N SER A 271 9.05 -11.35 12.52
CA SER A 271 9.72 -12.40 11.77
C SER A 271 11.23 -12.19 11.78
N GLY A 272 12.00 -13.26 11.61
CA GLY A 272 13.45 -13.18 11.50
C GLY A 272 14.20 -14.31 12.15
N ASP A 273 15.51 -14.09 12.32
CA ASP A 273 16.45 -15.08 12.86
C ASP A 273 16.44 -15.06 14.39
N PHE A 274 15.55 -15.84 14.96
CA PHE A 274 15.42 -16.08 16.39
C PHE A 274 14.83 -17.48 16.66
N SER A 275 14.84 -17.92 17.90
CA SER A 275 13.99 -19.03 18.36
C SER A 275 12.64 -18.51 18.83
N LYS A 276 11.56 -19.07 18.33
CA LYS A 276 10.17 -18.66 18.65
C LYS A 276 9.92 -18.60 20.16
N ASP A 277 10.32 -19.63 20.90
CA ASP A 277 10.08 -19.71 22.35
C ASP A 277 10.86 -18.63 23.12
N SER A 278 12.12 -18.39 22.72
CA SER A 278 12.95 -17.33 23.32
C SER A 278 12.36 -15.95 23.02
N MET A 279 11.95 -15.70 21.77
CA MET A 279 11.35 -14.44 21.35
C MET A 279 10.01 -14.18 22.06
N VAL A 280 9.16 -15.18 22.17
CA VAL A 280 7.88 -15.07 22.90
C VAL A 280 8.14 -14.71 24.38
N THR A 281 9.16 -15.30 24.99
CA THR A 281 9.54 -14.98 26.38
C THR A 281 10.04 -13.54 26.51
N GLU A 282 10.87 -13.08 25.57
CA GLU A 282 11.40 -11.71 25.54
C GLU A 282 10.28 -10.68 25.32
N LEU A 283 9.42 -10.90 24.34
CA LEU A 283 8.30 -10.00 24.04
C LEU A 283 7.28 -9.96 25.18
N LYS A 284 7.06 -11.06 25.89
CA LYS A 284 6.20 -11.06 27.08
C LYS A 284 6.73 -10.09 28.12
N LYS A 285 8.03 -10.17 28.47
CA LYS A 285 8.68 -9.22 29.41
C LYS A 285 8.62 -7.77 28.90
N TYR A 286 8.83 -7.58 27.60
CA TYR A 286 8.78 -6.26 26.98
C TYR A 286 7.41 -5.61 27.14
N PHE A 287 6.33 -6.33 26.81
CA PHE A 287 4.97 -5.82 26.89
C PHE A 287 4.43 -5.76 28.32
N GLU A 288 4.92 -6.56 29.28
CA GLU A 288 4.60 -6.41 30.71
C GLU A 288 4.99 -5.02 31.25
N THR A 289 6.03 -4.42 30.69
CA THR A 289 6.51 -3.08 31.08
C THR A 289 6.06 -1.97 30.11
N TRP A 290 5.31 -2.30 29.07
CA TRP A 290 4.74 -1.32 28.16
C TRP A 290 3.47 -0.73 28.78
N PRO A 291 3.34 0.63 28.88
CA PRO A 291 2.13 1.22 29.46
C PRO A 291 0.92 0.89 28.60
N SER A 292 -0.14 0.44 29.25
CA SER A 292 -1.39 0.09 28.59
C SER A 292 -2.53 0.90 29.22
N ASN A 293 -3.15 1.76 28.41
CA ASN A 293 -4.35 2.48 28.77
C ASN A 293 -5.61 1.61 28.58
N ALA A 294 -6.73 2.07 29.08
CA ALA A 294 -8.01 1.48 28.74
C ALA A 294 -8.25 1.49 27.21
N LYS A 295 -9.05 0.55 26.74
CA LYS A 295 -9.41 0.47 25.31
C LYS A 295 -9.95 1.82 24.84
N ASN A 296 -9.40 2.33 23.73
CA ASN A 296 -9.90 3.54 23.11
C ASN A 296 -11.29 3.28 22.48
N THR A 297 -12.26 4.08 22.86
CA THR A 297 -13.65 3.98 22.39
C THR A 297 -14.05 5.11 21.44
N THR A 298 -13.08 5.85 20.91
CA THR A 298 -13.35 6.91 19.93
C THR A 298 -14.05 6.34 18.70
N VAL A 299 -15.18 6.92 18.36
CA VAL A 299 -15.92 6.56 17.15
C VAL A 299 -15.45 7.45 16.00
N VAL A 300 -14.82 6.83 15.01
CA VAL A 300 -14.41 7.53 13.79
C VAL A 300 -15.63 7.70 12.89
N PRO A 301 -15.99 8.93 12.47
CA PRO A 301 -17.11 9.16 11.58
C PRO A 301 -16.91 8.43 10.26
N PRO A 302 -17.94 7.71 9.75
CA PRO A 302 -17.83 7.03 8.46
C PRO A 302 -17.74 8.03 7.31
N MET A 303 -17.05 7.65 6.25
CA MET A 303 -17.06 8.40 5.00
C MET A 303 -18.44 8.30 4.35
N THR A 304 -19.01 9.43 3.95
CA THR A 304 -20.35 9.48 3.34
C THR A 304 -20.26 9.98 1.91
N HIS A 305 -20.81 9.21 0.97
CA HIS A 305 -20.83 9.56 -0.44
C HIS A 305 -21.84 10.67 -0.75
N LYS A 306 -21.51 11.55 -1.69
CA LYS A 306 -22.44 12.59 -2.20
C LYS A 306 -23.52 12.03 -3.10
N ASN A 307 -23.22 10.95 -3.83
CA ASN A 307 -24.09 10.35 -4.84
C ASN A 307 -24.63 11.39 -5.86
N LYS A 308 -23.73 12.18 -6.43
CA LYS A 308 -24.03 13.16 -7.49
C LYS A 308 -23.27 12.79 -8.75
N PRO A 309 -23.80 11.86 -9.57
CA PRO A 309 -23.17 11.47 -10.83
C PRO A 309 -23.00 12.67 -11.77
N GLY A 310 -22.00 12.59 -12.63
CA GLY A 310 -21.70 13.63 -13.60
C GLY A 310 -20.22 13.76 -13.88
N ILE A 311 -19.86 14.66 -14.76
CA ILE A 311 -18.46 14.96 -15.11
C ILE A 311 -18.04 16.22 -14.37
N TYR A 312 -16.94 16.11 -13.62
CA TYR A 312 -16.29 17.20 -12.90
C TYR A 312 -14.92 17.44 -13.49
N LEU A 313 -14.59 18.67 -13.83
CA LEU A 313 -13.36 19.03 -14.51
C LEU A 313 -12.60 20.12 -13.74
N VAL A 314 -11.32 19.88 -13.49
CA VAL A 314 -10.37 20.91 -13.09
C VAL A 314 -9.56 21.34 -14.31
N ASP A 315 -9.61 22.65 -14.63
CA ASP A 315 -8.86 23.26 -15.72
C ASP A 315 -7.37 23.33 -15.34
N LYS A 316 -6.54 22.59 -16.09
CA LYS A 316 -5.09 22.62 -15.93
C LYS A 316 -4.41 22.44 -17.29
N ASP A 317 -3.48 23.34 -17.61
CA ASP A 317 -2.72 23.27 -18.87
C ASP A 317 -1.71 22.14 -18.84
N ILE A 318 -2.10 20.99 -19.36
CA ILE A 318 -1.33 19.76 -19.45
C ILE A 318 -1.62 19.06 -20.78
N THR A 319 -0.67 18.23 -21.22
CA THR A 319 -0.77 17.52 -22.52
C THR A 319 -1.51 16.19 -22.42
N GLN A 320 -1.65 15.66 -21.21
CA GLN A 320 -2.34 14.39 -20.95
C GLN A 320 -3.43 14.59 -19.90
N ALA A 321 -4.67 14.30 -20.27
CA ALA A 321 -5.78 14.29 -19.34
C ALA A 321 -5.65 13.11 -18.36
N ASN A 322 -5.85 13.40 -17.08
CA ASN A 322 -5.95 12.38 -16.03
C ASN A 322 -7.43 12.20 -15.72
N ILE A 323 -7.91 10.97 -15.84
CA ILE A 323 -9.33 10.65 -15.77
C ILE A 323 -9.56 9.54 -14.75
N SER A 324 -10.58 9.72 -13.92
CA SER A 324 -11.08 8.70 -12.99
C SER A 324 -12.61 8.66 -13.06
N ILE A 325 -13.15 7.47 -13.16
CA ILE A 325 -14.59 7.20 -13.20
C ILE A 325 -14.91 6.31 -12.00
N LEU A 326 -15.73 6.80 -11.05
CA LEU A 326 -16.03 6.14 -9.79
C LEU A 326 -17.54 5.93 -9.62
N ALA A 327 -17.91 4.80 -9.02
CA ALA A 327 -19.24 4.59 -8.46
C ALA A 327 -19.16 4.04 -7.04
N PRO A 328 -20.12 4.40 -6.15
CA PRO A 328 -20.15 3.87 -4.79
C PRO A 328 -20.20 2.34 -4.77
N PHE A 329 -19.42 1.75 -3.89
CA PHE A 329 -19.35 0.33 -3.69
C PHE A 329 -19.47 -0.03 -2.21
N VAL A 330 -19.60 -1.31 -1.93
CA VAL A 330 -19.91 -1.84 -0.60
C VAL A 330 -18.75 -1.73 0.37
N LYS A 331 -19.08 -1.71 1.66
CA LYS A 331 -18.17 -2.02 2.75
C LYS A 331 -18.08 -3.55 2.91
N ARG A 332 -16.91 -4.09 3.19
CA ARG A 332 -16.70 -5.52 3.46
C ARG A 332 -16.98 -5.90 4.93
N PRO A 333 -17.36 -7.18 5.19
CA PRO A 333 -17.71 -8.24 4.22
C PRO A 333 -19.07 -7.99 3.54
N HIS A 334 -19.18 -8.32 2.26
CA HIS A 334 -20.41 -8.19 1.48
C HIS A 334 -20.47 -9.24 0.36
N ALA A 335 -21.65 -9.80 0.08
CA ALA A 335 -21.84 -10.85 -0.92
C ALA A 335 -21.44 -10.40 -2.35
N ASP A 336 -21.63 -9.13 -2.68
CA ASP A 336 -21.30 -8.59 -4.01
C ASP A 336 -19.79 -8.42 -4.24
N TYR A 337 -18.97 -8.53 -3.19
CA TYR A 337 -17.54 -8.21 -3.32
C TYR A 337 -16.83 -9.12 -4.32
N TYR A 338 -16.88 -10.43 -4.12
CA TYR A 338 -16.13 -11.38 -4.96
C TYR A 338 -16.61 -11.40 -6.41
N PRO A 339 -17.92 -11.42 -6.70
CA PRO A 339 -18.40 -11.29 -8.06
C PRO A 339 -17.98 -9.96 -8.73
N THR A 340 -17.97 -8.84 -7.98
CA THR A 340 -17.51 -7.54 -8.51
C THR A 340 -16.00 -7.51 -8.71
N ALA A 341 -15.22 -8.14 -7.85
CA ALA A 341 -13.77 -8.25 -8.02
C ALA A 341 -13.40 -9.01 -9.31
N VAL A 342 -14.10 -10.14 -9.58
CA VAL A 342 -13.94 -10.88 -10.84
C VAL A 342 -14.41 -10.04 -12.03
N ALA A 343 -15.55 -9.37 -11.93
CA ALA A 343 -16.09 -8.50 -12.97
C ALA A 343 -15.12 -7.34 -13.32
N SER A 344 -14.61 -6.69 -12.29
CA SER A 344 -13.62 -5.62 -12.45
C SER A 344 -12.31 -6.13 -13.04
N PHE A 345 -11.85 -7.34 -12.65
CA PHE A 345 -10.67 -7.95 -13.25
C PHE A 345 -10.84 -8.14 -14.75
N ILE A 346 -11.96 -8.71 -15.20
CA ILE A 346 -12.26 -8.93 -16.63
C ILE A 346 -12.36 -7.59 -17.36
N LEU A 347 -13.00 -6.59 -16.76
CA LEU A 347 -13.19 -5.27 -17.38
C LEU A 347 -11.83 -4.55 -17.60
N GLY A 348 -11.02 -4.40 -16.56
CA GLY A 348 -9.79 -3.60 -16.62
C GLY A 348 -8.68 -4.01 -15.66
N GLY A 349 -8.94 -4.89 -14.67
CA GLY A 349 -7.98 -5.28 -13.64
C GLY A 349 -6.97 -6.34 -14.09
N GLY A 350 -7.27 -7.10 -15.15
CA GLY A 350 -6.46 -8.19 -15.67
C GLY A 350 -5.27 -7.74 -16.54
N SER A 351 -4.80 -6.51 -16.39
CA SER A 351 -3.70 -5.96 -17.19
C SER A 351 -3.95 -6.15 -18.70
N PHE A 352 -2.99 -6.64 -19.47
CA PHE A 352 -3.07 -6.78 -20.93
C PHE A 352 -4.18 -7.74 -21.41
N SER A 353 -4.66 -8.64 -20.59
CA SER A 353 -5.75 -9.56 -20.92
C SER A 353 -7.15 -8.97 -20.68
N SER A 354 -7.27 -7.78 -20.09
CA SER A 354 -8.54 -7.15 -19.81
C SER A 354 -9.14 -6.42 -21.02
N ARG A 355 -10.47 -6.28 -21.03
CA ARG A 355 -11.20 -5.66 -22.14
C ARG A 355 -10.78 -4.21 -22.38
N LEU A 356 -10.70 -3.40 -21.33
CA LEU A 356 -10.30 -2.00 -21.46
C LEU A 356 -8.87 -1.82 -21.95
N MET A 357 -7.93 -2.64 -21.47
CA MET A 357 -6.56 -2.59 -21.96
C MET A 357 -6.47 -2.98 -23.43
N THR A 358 -7.19 -4.00 -23.85
CA THR A 358 -7.26 -4.41 -25.26
C THR A 358 -7.89 -3.28 -26.09
N ARG A 359 -9.10 -2.84 -25.74
CA ARG A 359 -9.88 -1.90 -26.54
C ARG A 359 -9.30 -0.50 -26.59
N VAL A 360 -8.86 0.05 -25.44
CA VAL A 360 -8.44 1.45 -25.35
C VAL A 360 -6.95 1.61 -25.67
N ARG A 361 -6.11 0.66 -25.19
CA ARG A 361 -4.67 0.72 -25.42
C ARG A 361 -4.22 -0.02 -26.66
N SER A 362 -4.46 -1.35 -26.73
CA SER A 362 -3.84 -2.17 -27.77
C SER A 362 -4.40 -1.90 -29.15
N ASP A 363 -5.73 -1.80 -29.27
CA ASP A 363 -6.41 -1.61 -30.55
C ASP A 363 -6.38 -0.15 -31.03
N ASN A 364 -6.47 0.81 -30.11
CA ASN A 364 -6.65 2.22 -30.45
C ASN A 364 -5.50 3.15 -30.01
N GLY A 365 -4.53 2.68 -29.21
CA GLY A 365 -3.36 3.46 -28.79
C GLY A 365 -3.66 4.72 -27.98
N LEU A 366 -4.83 4.78 -27.31
CA LEU A 366 -5.30 6.00 -26.67
C LEU A 366 -4.70 6.23 -25.28
N ALA A 367 -4.31 5.17 -24.58
CA ALA A 367 -3.77 5.27 -23.22
C ALA A 367 -2.55 4.37 -23.05
N TYR A 368 -1.58 4.79 -22.25
CA TYR A 368 -0.48 3.91 -21.83
C TYR A 368 -0.96 2.89 -20.80
N SER A 369 -1.80 3.33 -19.88
CA SER A 369 -2.40 2.48 -18.84
C SER A 369 -3.86 2.85 -18.65
N ILE A 370 -4.69 1.83 -18.57
CA ILE A 370 -6.09 1.92 -18.14
C ILE A 370 -6.39 0.72 -17.27
N HIS A 371 -7.03 0.93 -16.14
CA HIS A 371 -7.37 -0.16 -15.24
C HIS A 371 -8.68 0.09 -14.51
N SER A 372 -9.35 -1.00 -14.10
CA SER A 372 -10.48 -0.96 -13.19
C SER A 372 -10.19 -1.74 -11.91
N HIS A 373 -10.85 -1.36 -10.83
CA HIS A 373 -10.71 -2.00 -9.54
C HIS A 373 -12.02 -1.96 -8.74
N ALA A 374 -12.28 -3.01 -7.98
CA ALA A 374 -13.34 -3.05 -6.98
C ALA A 374 -12.74 -2.78 -5.59
N GLY A 375 -13.21 -1.75 -4.93
CA GLY A 375 -12.71 -1.34 -3.61
C GLY A 375 -12.84 -2.44 -2.56
N ASN A 376 -11.89 -2.49 -1.63
CA ASN A 376 -11.74 -3.56 -0.64
C ASN A 376 -11.62 -2.95 0.77
N ASP A 377 -12.64 -2.23 1.22
CA ASP A 377 -12.62 -1.56 2.52
C ASP A 377 -13.50 -2.30 3.55
N TYR A 378 -12.95 -2.51 4.75
CA TYR A 378 -13.62 -3.13 5.89
C TYR A 378 -14.12 -2.11 6.92
N ARG A 379 -13.74 -0.84 6.78
CA ARG A 379 -14.11 0.24 7.71
C ARG A 379 -15.20 1.13 7.15
N ASP A 380 -15.12 1.42 5.84
CA ASP A 380 -16.07 2.30 5.14
C ASP A 380 -16.64 1.64 3.88
N THR A 381 -17.66 2.26 3.32
CA THR A 381 -18.07 2.02 1.93
C THR A 381 -16.95 2.49 0.99
N SER A 382 -16.76 1.76 -0.09
CA SER A 382 -15.68 1.98 -1.05
C SER A 382 -16.21 2.40 -2.42
N TYR A 383 -15.37 2.35 -3.46
CA TYR A 383 -15.73 2.60 -4.84
C TYR A 383 -15.30 1.46 -5.75
N VAL A 384 -16.07 1.19 -6.81
CA VAL A 384 -15.51 0.67 -8.04
C VAL A 384 -14.97 1.85 -8.84
N TYR A 385 -13.84 1.67 -9.53
CA TYR A 385 -13.29 2.74 -10.33
C TYR A 385 -12.62 2.25 -11.61
N ILE A 386 -12.54 3.16 -12.59
CA ILE A 386 -11.71 3.04 -13.77
C ILE A 386 -10.83 4.28 -13.82
N ARG A 387 -9.52 4.10 -13.96
CA ARG A 387 -8.55 5.20 -14.10
C ARG A 387 -7.72 5.04 -15.35
N LEU A 388 -7.46 6.16 -16.01
CA LEU A 388 -6.59 6.23 -17.17
C LEU A 388 -5.90 7.58 -17.28
N GLN A 389 -4.79 7.59 -18.03
CA GLN A 389 -4.13 8.79 -18.51
C GLN A 389 -4.06 8.70 -20.03
N THR A 390 -4.53 9.73 -20.71
CA THR A 390 -4.65 9.77 -22.17
C THR A 390 -4.27 11.14 -22.71
N LYS A 391 -3.89 11.23 -24.00
CA LYS A 391 -3.76 12.53 -24.64
C LYS A 391 -5.08 13.29 -24.57
N VAL A 392 -5.02 14.60 -24.37
CA VAL A 392 -6.21 15.44 -24.21
C VAL A 392 -7.21 15.26 -25.37
N GLU A 393 -6.70 15.23 -26.61
CA GLU A 393 -7.50 15.07 -27.82
C GLU A 393 -8.15 13.68 -27.92
N SER A 394 -7.59 12.69 -27.25
CA SER A 394 -8.07 11.31 -27.25
C SER A 394 -9.10 11.03 -26.16
N ALA A 395 -9.26 11.93 -25.17
CA ALA A 395 -10.12 11.70 -24.01
C ALA A 395 -11.59 11.42 -24.38
N PRO A 396 -12.25 12.15 -25.33
CA PRO A 396 -13.63 11.87 -25.69
C PRO A 396 -13.80 10.45 -26.27
N LEU A 397 -12.90 10.04 -27.16
CA LEU A 397 -12.94 8.69 -27.74
C LEU A 397 -12.66 7.62 -26.68
N ALA A 398 -11.68 7.83 -25.79
CA ALA A 398 -11.39 6.89 -24.72
C ALA A 398 -12.61 6.69 -23.79
N LEU A 399 -13.28 7.76 -23.37
CA LEU A 399 -14.49 7.68 -22.56
C LEU A 399 -15.62 6.93 -23.27
N LYS A 400 -15.80 7.16 -24.57
CA LYS A 400 -16.79 6.45 -25.39
C LYS A 400 -16.50 4.95 -25.44
N LEU A 401 -15.24 4.56 -25.70
CA LEU A 401 -14.86 3.16 -25.79
C LEU A 401 -14.98 2.44 -24.44
N ILE A 402 -14.67 3.12 -23.33
CA ILE A 402 -14.89 2.61 -21.97
C ILE A 402 -16.37 2.29 -21.77
N GLN A 403 -17.27 3.21 -22.13
CA GLN A 403 -18.71 3.01 -21.99
C GLN A 403 -19.21 1.86 -22.87
N GLU A 404 -18.75 1.77 -24.12
CA GLU A 404 -19.10 0.67 -25.03
C GLU A 404 -18.74 -0.69 -24.45
N GLU A 405 -17.53 -0.83 -23.83
CA GLU A 405 -17.10 -2.10 -23.23
C GLU A 405 -17.87 -2.42 -21.93
N ILE A 406 -18.21 -1.43 -21.13
CA ILE A 406 -19.09 -1.61 -19.97
C ILE A 406 -20.46 -2.13 -20.41
N ASP A 407 -21.09 -1.46 -21.39
CA ASP A 407 -22.41 -1.81 -21.91
C ASP A 407 -22.41 -3.22 -22.52
N LYS A 408 -21.36 -3.57 -23.27
CA LYS A 408 -21.19 -4.88 -23.85
C LYS A 408 -21.07 -5.97 -22.78
N LEU A 409 -20.23 -5.77 -21.76
CA LEU A 409 -20.07 -6.72 -20.67
C LEU A 409 -21.35 -6.84 -19.82
N ALA A 410 -22.07 -5.73 -19.59
CA ALA A 410 -23.36 -5.73 -18.91
C ALA A 410 -24.45 -6.47 -19.69
N LYS A 411 -24.44 -6.40 -21.03
CA LYS A 411 -25.43 -7.02 -21.88
C LYS A 411 -25.16 -8.50 -22.15
N GLU A 412 -23.91 -8.83 -22.49
CA GLU A 412 -23.51 -10.15 -22.98
C GLU A 412 -22.95 -11.05 -21.87
N GLY A 413 -22.35 -10.46 -20.83
CA GLY A 413 -21.56 -11.17 -19.83
C GLY A 413 -20.15 -11.50 -20.33
N PRO A 414 -19.34 -12.20 -19.51
CA PRO A 414 -18.01 -12.66 -19.90
C PRO A 414 -18.08 -13.95 -20.73
N THR A 415 -17.03 -14.21 -21.52
CA THR A 415 -16.84 -15.53 -22.12
C THR A 415 -16.41 -16.55 -21.06
N ASP A 416 -16.42 -17.86 -21.39
CA ASP A 416 -15.93 -18.90 -20.48
C ASP A 416 -14.45 -18.76 -20.22
N GLU A 417 -13.68 -18.38 -21.24
CA GLU A 417 -12.25 -18.16 -21.18
C GLU A 417 -11.91 -16.95 -20.29
N GLU A 418 -12.63 -15.83 -20.42
CA GLU A 418 -12.42 -14.65 -19.59
C GLU A 418 -12.70 -14.96 -18.11
N LEU A 419 -13.80 -15.68 -17.82
CA LEU A 419 -14.14 -16.06 -16.46
C LEU A 419 -13.11 -17.02 -15.85
N ALA A 420 -12.73 -18.05 -16.61
CA ALA A 420 -11.74 -19.04 -16.17
C ALA A 420 -10.38 -18.39 -15.93
N HIS A 421 -9.93 -17.52 -16.85
CA HIS A 421 -8.68 -16.78 -16.73
C HIS A 421 -8.68 -15.84 -15.51
N ALA A 422 -9.77 -15.08 -15.31
CA ALA A 422 -9.88 -14.16 -14.17
C ALA A 422 -9.81 -14.91 -12.83
N LYS A 423 -10.58 -15.98 -12.67
CA LYS A 423 -10.53 -16.82 -11.46
C LYS A 423 -9.14 -17.38 -11.21
N LYS A 424 -8.55 -17.99 -12.24
CA LYS A 424 -7.22 -18.57 -12.16
C LYS A 424 -6.19 -17.52 -11.71
N THR A 425 -6.14 -16.38 -12.39
CA THR A 425 -5.14 -15.35 -12.09
C THR A 425 -5.32 -14.73 -10.71
N LEU A 426 -6.56 -14.46 -10.28
CA LEU A 426 -6.85 -13.94 -8.93
C LEU A 426 -6.40 -14.92 -7.83
N ILE A 427 -6.57 -16.23 -8.04
CA ILE A 427 -6.11 -17.24 -7.09
C ILE A 427 -4.60 -17.42 -7.15
N GLU A 428 -4.01 -17.48 -8.34
CA GLU A 428 -2.57 -17.65 -8.54
C GLU A 428 -1.74 -16.42 -8.11
N SER A 429 -2.38 -15.27 -7.89
CA SER A 429 -1.73 -14.09 -7.31
C SER A 429 -1.61 -14.11 -5.78
N LEU A 430 -2.34 -15.00 -5.09
CA LEU A 430 -2.31 -15.07 -3.61
C LEU A 430 -0.93 -15.33 -3.02
N PRO A 431 -0.06 -16.19 -3.60
CA PRO A 431 1.28 -16.41 -3.03
C PRO A 431 2.09 -15.15 -2.87
N SER A 432 1.91 -14.14 -3.75
CA SER A 432 2.63 -12.87 -3.65
C SER A 432 2.30 -12.05 -2.39
N LEU A 433 1.19 -12.34 -1.71
CA LEU A 433 0.85 -11.72 -0.43
C LEU A 433 1.65 -12.32 0.74
N PHE A 434 2.22 -13.51 0.53
CA PHE A 434 2.96 -14.30 1.51
C PHE A 434 4.39 -14.60 1.03
N ASP A 435 4.96 -13.71 0.22
CA ASP A 435 6.27 -13.85 -0.42
C ASP A 435 7.44 -13.81 0.58
N SER A 436 7.19 -13.29 1.78
CA SER A 436 8.14 -13.29 2.89
C SER A 436 7.43 -13.55 4.23
N PRO A 437 8.18 -14.05 5.24
CA PRO A 437 7.71 -14.15 6.62
C PRO A 437 7.27 -12.80 7.20
N GLU A 438 7.96 -11.72 6.85
CA GLU A 438 7.62 -10.36 7.25
C GLU A 438 6.23 -9.97 6.70
N ASN A 439 6.04 -10.07 5.37
CA ASN A 439 4.76 -9.73 4.75
C ASN A 439 3.62 -10.58 5.31
N SER A 440 3.85 -11.86 5.54
CA SER A 440 2.87 -12.78 6.14
C SER A 440 2.44 -12.34 7.53
N THR A 441 3.39 -12.02 8.43
CA THR A 441 3.08 -11.60 9.80
C THR A 441 2.37 -10.24 9.84
N ILE A 442 2.80 -9.27 9.02
CA ILE A 442 2.15 -7.96 8.89
C ILE A 442 0.73 -8.11 8.36
N LEU A 443 0.53 -8.95 7.34
CA LEU A 443 -0.77 -9.20 6.74
C LEU A 443 -1.75 -9.78 7.77
N PHE A 444 -1.33 -10.78 8.54
CA PHE A 444 -2.15 -11.37 9.60
C PHE A 444 -2.50 -10.36 10.70
N ALA A 445 -1.54 -9.54 11.11
CA ALA A 445 -1.78 -8.49 12.11
C ALA A 445 -2.80 -7.45 11.61
N ARG A 446 -2.66 -6.98 10.37
CA ARG A 446 -3.62 -6.06 9.74
C ARG A 446 -5.00 -6.68 9.58
N ASP A 447 -5.06 -7.94 9.17
CA ASP A 447 -6.33 -8.67 9.01
C ASP A 447 -7.06 -8.82 10.33
N GLN A 448 -6.35 -9.11 11.42
CA GLN A 448 -6.93 -9.12 12.76
C GLN A 448 -7.46 -7.75 13.18
N MET A 449 -6.74 -6.65 12.88
CA MET A 449 -7.20 -5.27 13.12
C MET A 449 -8.48 -4.93 12.35
N LEU A 450 -8.69 -5.55 11.20
CA LEU A 450 -9.88 -5.41 10.37
C LEU A 450 -11.00 -6.39 10.73
N GLY A 451 -10.79 -7.26 11.70
CA GLY A 451 -11.76 -8.28 12.12
C GLY A 451 -11.99 -9.39 11.09
N LYS A 452 -11.02 -9.65 10.23
CA LYS A 452 -11.09 -10.77 9.28
C LYS A 452 -10.91 -12.11 10.01
N LYS A 453 -11.48 -13.17 9.43
CA LYS A 453 -11.31 -14.55 9.93
C LYS A 453 -9.92 -15.08 9.60
N ASP A 454 -9.42 -16.00 10.41
CA ASP A 454 -8.15 -16.70 10.14
C ASP A 454 -8.17 -17.47 8.82
N SER A 455 -9.34 -17.99 8.43
CA SER A 455 -9.58 -18.69 7.15
C SER A 455 -9.73 -17.76 5.95
N HIS A 456 -9.55 -16.44 6.11
CA HIS A 456 -9.89 -15.44 5.10
C HIS A 456 -9.37 -15.77 3.69
N TYR A 457 -8.14 -16.23 3.57
CA TYR A 457 -7.53 -16.53 2.26
C TYR A 457 -7.95 -17.91 1.70
N ILE A 458 -8.31 -18.84 2.57
CA ILE A 458 -8.95 -20.11 2.17
C ILE A 458 -10.36 -19.82 1.65
N ASP A 459 -11.13 -19.03 2.39
CA ASP A 459 -12.48 -18.61 2.00
C ASP A 459 -12.44 -17.82 0.68
N TYR A 460 -11.42 -16.96 0.48
CA TYR A 460 -11.22 -16.20 -0.76
C TYR A 460 -11.14 -17.11 -2.00
N VAL A 461 -10.38 -18.20 -1.93
CA VAL A 461 -10.25 -19.15 -3.04
C VAL A 461 -11.61 -19.78 -3.36
N ASN A 462 -12.36 -20.19 -2.35
CA ASN A 462 -13.67 -20.79 -2.52
C ASN A 462 -14.67 -19.79 -3.12
N GLU A 463 -14.70 -18.56 -2.63
CA GLU A 463 -15.61 -17.52 -3.09
C GLU A 463 -15.31 -17.10 -4.54
N ILE A 464 -14.03 -16.95 -4.92
CA ILE A 464 -13.66 -16.66 -6.32
C ILE A 464 -14.06 -17.81 -7.23
N ASN A 465 -13.83 -19.07 -6.83
CA ASN A 465 -14.21 -20.24 -7.64
C ASN A 465 -15.73 -20.35 -7.81
N ALA A 466 -16.51 -19.90 -6.85
CA ALA A 466 -18.00 -19.97 -6.90
C ALA A 466 -18.62 -18.92 -7.82
N VAL A 467 -17.89 -17.86 -8.25
CA VAL A 467 -18.45 -16.79 -9.09
C VAL A 467 -18.92 -17.31 -10.44
N THR A 468 -20.14 -16.92 -10.88
CA THR A 468 -20.74 -17.30 -12.16
C THR A 468 -20.73 -16.15 -13.18
N LYS A 469 -20.98 -16.47 -14.46
CA LYS A 469 -21.13 -15.46 -15.53
C LYS A 469 -22.26 -14.49 -15.26
N GLU A 470 -23.40 -15.02 -14.78
CA GLU A 470 -24.59 -14.25 -14.46
C GLU A 470 -24.30 -13.25 -13.33
N GLN A 471 -23.52 -13.65 -12.33
CA GLN A 471 -23.10 -12.76 -11.27
C GLN A 471 -22.17 -11.67 -11.79
N VAL A 472 -21.18 -11.99 -12.62
CA VAL A 472 -20.30 -11.00 -13.26
C VAL A 472 -21.12 -9.98 -14.05
N LYS A 473 -22.03 -10.45 -14.92
CA LYS A 473 -22.93 -9.61 -15.69
C LYS A 473 -23.77 -8.68 -14.81
N ALA A 474 -24.36 -9.24 -13.74
CA ALA A 474 -25.18 -8.49 -12.79
C ALA A 474 -24.38 -7.40 -12.06
N MET A 475 -23.13 -7.69 -11.67
CA MET A 475 -22.27 -6.72 -10.96
C MET A 475 -21.83 -5.56 -11.86
N ILE A 476 -21.52 -5.82 -13.13
CA ILE A 476 -21.23 -4.75 -14.08
C ILE A 476 -22.46 -3.86 -14.24
N ALA A 477 -23.64 -4.42 -14.50
CA ALA A 477 -24.88 -3.64 -14.65
C ALA A 477 -25.24 -2.86 -13.38
N LYS A 478 -24.89 -3.36 -12.20
CA LYS A 478 -25.22 -2.74 -10.91
C LYS A 478 -24.26 -1.61 -10.53
N TYR A 479 -22.95 -1.84 -10.67
CA TYR A 479 -21.90 -0.98 -10.10
C TYR A 479 -21.15 -0.14 -11.13
N PHE A 480 -21.15 -0.52 -12.43
CA PHE A 480 -20.52 0.25 -13.50
C PHE A 480 -21.55 0.98 -14.38
N ASP A 481 -22.72 1.26 -13.83
CA ASP A 481 -23.79 2.01 -14.52
C ASP A 481 -23.41 3.49 -14.62
N ALA A 482 -23.23 3.98 -15.84
CA ALA A 482 -22.84 5.36 -16.13
C ALA A 482 -23.74 6.41 -15.49
N SER A 483 -25.04 6.10 -15.32
CA SER A 483 -26.00 7.01 -14.66
C SER A 483 -25.70 7.22 -13.18
N LYS A 484 -24.88 6.37 -12.58
CA LYS A 484 -24.48 6.39 -11.17
C LYS A 484 -23.02 6.77 -10.99
N MET A 485 -22.24 6.87 -12.07
CA MET A 485 -20.81 7.13 -12.02
C MET A 485 -20.50 8.62 -12.00
N THR A 486 -19.44 8.95 -11.26
CA THR A 486 -18.84 10.28 -11.24
C THR A 486 -17.53 10.21 -12.02
N THR A 487 -17.39 11.05 -13.02
CA THR A 487 -16.16 11.17 -13.82
C THR A 487 -15.40 12.42 -13.40
N SER A 488 -14.20 12.25 -12.85
CA SER A 488 -13.28 13.34 -12.49
C SER A 488 -12.20 13.46 -13.56
N ILE A 489 -11.99 14.67 -14.07
CA ILE A 489 -11.03 14.94 -15.15
C ILE A 489 -10.16 16.14 -14.78
N VAL A 490 -8.85 15.99 -14.96
CA VAL A 490 -7.88 17.09 -14.91
C VAL A 490 -7.30 17.28 -16.30
N GLY A 491 -7.48 18.48 -16.87
CA GLY A 491 -6.99 18.80 -18.20
C GLY A 491 -7.49 20.16 -18.69
N PRO A 492 -7.03 20.65 -19.87
CA PRO A 492 -7.40 21.93 -20.41
C PRO A 492 -8.87 21.93 -20.90
N LYS A 493 -9.72 22.72 -20.26
CA LYS A 493 -11.18 22.78 -20.53
C LYS A 493 -11.52 23.10 -21.98
N ASP A 494 -10.71 23.95 -22.62
CA ASP A 494 -10.99 24.39 -23.99
C ASP A 494 -10.77 23.27 -25.02
N LYS A 495 -9.97 22.28 -24.71
CA LYS A 495 -9.68 21.11 -25.54
C LYS A 495 -10.54 19.88 -25.18
N LEU A 496 -11.32 19.97 -24.11
CA LEU A 496 -12.15 18.86 -23.57
C LEU A 496 -13.67 19.14 -23.76
N LYS A 497 -14.05 19.99 -24.72
CA LYS A 497 -15.46 20.35 -24.94
C LYS A 497 -16.33 19.17 -25.39
N ASP A 498 -15.75 18.20 -26.08
CA ASP A 498 -16.44 17.05 -26.65
C ASP A 498 -16.68 15.89 -25.65
N ILE A 499 -16.32 16.06 -24.37
CA ILE A 499 -16.60 15.05 -23.34
C ILE A 499 -18.03 15.09 -22.80
N GLY A 500 -18.87 16.02 -23.29
CA GLY A 500 -20.23 16.26 -22.80
C GLY A 500 -20.30 17.39 -21.78
N ASN A 501 -21.46 17.52 -21.13
CA ASN A 501 -21.67 18.56 -20.12
C ASN A 501 -20.87 18.25 -18.85
N PHE A 502 -20.09 19.20 -18.38
CA PHE A 502 -19.29 19.05 -17.16
C PHE A 502 -19.48 20.23 -16.21
N THR A 503 -19.21 19.97 -14.94
CA THR A 503 -19.09 20.98 -13.89
C THR A 503 -17.62 21.37 -13.76
N LEU A 504 -17.31 22.65 -14.07
CA LEU A 504 -15.97 23.18 -13.83
C LEU A 504 -15.76 23.40 -12.33
N VAL A 505 -14.72 22.81 -11.77
CA VAL A 505 -14.36 22.93 -10.34
C VAL A 505 -13.09 23.77 -10.24
N PRO A 506 -13.15 24.93 -9.58
CA PRO A 506 -11.95 25.72 -9.30
C PRO A 506 -10.98 24.92 -8.42
N ILE A 507 -9.69 24.95 -8.73
CA ILE A 507 -8.67 24.18 -7.99
C ILE A 507 -8.63 24.56 -6.50
N ASP A 508 -8.90 25.82 -6.17
CA ASP A 508 -8.95 26.32 -4.79
C ASP A 508 -10.20 25.84 -4.01
N SER A 509 -11.19 25.24 -4.72
CA SER A 509 -12.39 24.66 -4.10
C SER A 509 -12.18 23.20 -3.65
N LEU A 510 -11.02 22.60 -3.94
CA LEU A 510 -10.72 21.21 -3.63
C LEU A 510 -10.38 20.98 -2.14
N ASP A 511 -10.21 22.03 -1.35
CA ASP A 511 -10.00 21.92 0.08
C ASP A 511 -11.34 21.73 0.83
N PHE A 512 -11.48 20.66 1.62
CA PHE A 512 -12.69 20.31 2.38
C PHE A 512 -12.95 21.16 3.62
N ARG A 513 -12.42 22.37 3.68
CA ARG A 513 -12.54 23.26 4.84
C ARG A 513 -13.85 24.04 4.92
N LYS A 514 -14.65 23.97 3.89
CA LYS A 514 -15.90 24.75 3.79
C LYS A 514 -17.14 23.89 3.75
#